data_6c3b84463b6ce9fde4770b63155b7e63
#
_entry.id   6c3b84463b6ce9fde4770b63155b7e63
#
_cell.length_a   1.000
_cell.length_b   1.000
_cell.length_c   1.000
_cell.angle_alpha   90.00
_cell.angle_beta   90.00
_cell.angle_gamma   90.00
#
_symmetry.space_group_name_H-M   'P 1'
#
loop_
_entity.id
_entity.type
_entity.pdbx_description
1 polymer ?
#
loop_
_entity_poly.entity_id
_entity_poly.type
_entity_poly.pdbx_seq_one_letter_code
_entity_poly.pdbx_strand_id
1 'polypeptide(L)'
;MELNVWFPTCDIGTDPAKIRDWTQAAEELGFAYVEVPDHVFGATERDGWSPRYPAHAPFHETFTTLAFMAACTRTIRLSSGVLILPQRQTGVVAKQAAEVDLLSEGRLRLGVGVGWNHVEYEALGCDWSTRGAKQGEQIEVLRRLWTEDIVSVNGRFHDYREVTIVPPPRQRPIPIWLGGSARPVIDRAARLADGWMPILAPDDDGQRALEMFHGSLESAGRKRADVGIEAWLRFHEDDPDAWAKAAEGWRKLGADYAMLY
;
A
#
# COMPACT_ATOMS: atom_id res chain seq x y z
N MET A 1 -18.91 4.33 1.26
CA MET A 1 -17.65 4.07 0.53
C MET A 1 -17.00 5.42 0.24
N GLU A 2 -15.83 5.69 0.78
CA GLU A 2 -15.05 6.91 0.51
C GLU A 2 -14.21 6.74 -0.76
N LEU A 3 -13.88 7.86 -1.44
CA LEU A 3 -13.08 7.82 -2.66
C LEU A 3 -11.63 8.20 -2.37
N ASN A 4 -10.72 7.40 -2.88
CA ASN A 4 -9.29 7.64 -2.89
C ASN A 4 -8.82 7.96 -4.30
N VAL A 5 -7.66 8.57 -4.45
CA VAL A 5 -7.10 8.88 -5.77
C VAL A 5 -5.65 8.42 -5.87
N TRP A 6 -5.33 7.80 -7.02
CA TRP A 6 -3.99 7.38 -7.37
C TRP A 6 -3.14 8.57 -7.81
N PHE A 7 -1.95 8.69 -7.24
CA PHE A 7 -1.00 9.72 -7.67
C PHE A 7 -0.46 9.38 -9.07
N PRO A 8 -0.61 10.28 -10.07
CA PRO A 8 -0.21 10.02 -11.45
C PRO A 8 1.31 10.16 -11.62
N THR A 9 2.07 9.32 -10.95
CA THR A 9 3.52 9.40 -10.84
C THR A 9 4.25 9.42 -12.19
N CYS A 10 3.67 8.74 -13.20
CA CYS A 10 4.26 8.69 -14.54
C CYS A 10 3.96 9.92 -15.40
N ASP A 11 2.92 10.69 -15.06
CA ASP A 11 2.39 11.76 -15.90
C ASP A 11 2.59 13.15 -15.31
N ILE A 12 2.75 13.27 -13.99
CA ILE A 12 2.84 14.55 -13.26
C ILE A 12 4.11 15.33 -13.60
N GLY A 13 5.17 14.63 -14.01
CA GLY A 13 6.49 15.20 -14.23
C GLY A 13 7.23 15.49 -12.92
N THR A 14 8.33 16.26 -13.00
CA THR A 14 9.25 16.50 -11.88
C THR A 14 9.13 17.90 -11.26
N ASP A 15 8.17 18.70 -11.69
CA ASP A 15 7.93 20.04 -11.13
C ASP A 15 7.24 19.93 -9.76
N PRO A 16 7.90 20.35 -8.67
CA PRO A 16 7.32 20.26 -7.34
C PRO A 16 6.05 21.12 -7.18
N ALA A 17 5.88 22.17 -7.95
CA ALA A 17 4.66 22.98 -7.91
C ALA A 17 3.46 22.18 -8.42
N LYS A 18 3.64 21.41 -9.51
CA LYS A 18 2.57 20.52 -10.02
C LYS A 18 2.19 19.45 -9.03
N ILE A 19 3.16 18.82 -8.36
CA ILE A 19 2.91 17.80 -7.34
C ILE A 19 2.11 18.41 -6.18
N ARG A 20 2.51 19.58 -5.69
CA ARG A 20 1.80 20.31 -4.64
C ARG A 20 0.37 20.64 -5.06
N ASP A 21 0.22 21.31 -6.21
CA ASP A 21 -1.08 21.82 -6.68
C ASP A 21 -2.06 20.67 -6.96
N TRP A 22 -1.59 19.56 -7.52
CA TRP A 22 -2.38 18.37 -7.72
C TRP A 22 -2.83 17.75 -6.36
N THR A 23 -1.91 17.67 -5.38
CA THR A 23 -2.23 17.09 -4.07
C THR A 23 -3.23 17.95 -3.31
N GLN A 24 -3.11 19.29 -3.39
CA GLN A 24 -4.05 20.23 -2.80
C GLN A 24 -5.41 20.18 -3.49
N ALA A 25 -5.45 20.04 -4.80
CA ALA A 25 -6.71 19.85 -5.54
C ALA A 25 -7.41 18.54 -5.12
N ALA A 26 -6.68 17.44 -4.91
CA ALA A 26 -7.24 16.21 -4.38
C ALA A 26 -7.85 16.40 -2.98
N GLU A 27 -7.19 17.17 -2.11
CA GLU A 27 -7.73 17.53 -0.80
C GLU A 27 -9.00 18.39 -0.90
N GLU A 28 -9.00 19.42 -1.74
CA GLU A 28 -10.14 20.32 -1.97
C GLU A 28 -11.35 19.61 -2.57
N LEU A 29 -11.13 18.61 -3.44
CA LEU A 29 -12.17 17.76 -4.02
C LEU A 29 -12.75 16.75 -3.01
N GLY A 30 -12.14 16.61 -1.83
CA GLY A 30 -12.64 15.76 -0.75
C GLY A 30 -12.29 14.28 -0.90
N PHE A 31 -11.24 13.94 -1.63
CA PHE A 31 -10.72 12.58 -1.63
C PHE A 31 -10.23 12.17 -0.23
N ALA A 32 -10.47 10.92 0.15
CA ALA A 32 -10.12 10.41 1.46
C ALA A 32 -8.61 10.14 1.59
N TYR A 33 -8.01 9.56 0.54
CA TYR A 33 -6.58 9.27 0.47
C TYR A 33 -5.98 9.66 -0.89
N VAL A 34 -4.72 10.10 -0.86
CA VAL A 34 -3.81 10.04 -2.00
C VAL A 34 -2.93 8.79 -1.84
N GLU A 35 -2.80 8.01 -2.91
CA GLU A 35 -1.98 6.79 -2.91
C GLU A 35 -0.81 6.91 -3.86
N VAL A 36 0.41 6.77 -3.33
CA VAL A 36 1.65 6.87 -4.08
C VAL A 36 2.19 5.46 -4.39
N PRO A 37 2.35 5.09 -5.67
CA PRO A 37 2.94 3.79 -6.06
C PRO A 37 4.43 3.72 -5.75
N ASP A 38 4.98 2.50 -5.79
CA ASP A 38 6.38 2.23 -5.47
C ASP A 38 7.06 1.39 -6.57
N HIS A 39 8.09 1.97 -7.18
CA HIS A 39 9.11 1.28 -7.97
C HIS A 39 10.45 1.97 -7.79
N VAL A 40 11.51 1.18 -7.54
CA VAL A 40 12.88 1.68 -7.39
C VAL A 40 13.58 1.70 -8.75
N PHE A 41 13.38 0.64 -9.55
CA PHE A 41 14.00 0.50 -10.85
C PHE A 41 12.99 0.18 -11.95
N GLY A 42 13.12 0.85 -13.08
CA GLY A 42 12.54 0.38 -14.33
C GLY A 42 13.31 -0.83 -14.85
N ALA A 43 12.66 -1.68 -15.64
CA ALA A 43 13.27 -2.84 -16.26
C ALA A 43 12.93 -2.91 -17.75
N THR A 44 13.90 -3.36 -18.55
CA THR A 44 13.69 -3.68 -19.96
C THR A 44 13.14 -5.09 -20.12
N GLU A 45 12.53 -5.36 -21.26
CA GLU A 45 12.11 -6.71 -21.64
C GLU A 45 13.28 -7.69 -21.62
N ARG A 46 13.03 -8.90 -21.15
CA ARG A 46 13.98 -10.02 -21.12
C ARG A 46 13.29 -11.26 -21.67
N ASP A 47 14.07 -12.29 -22.05
CA ASP A 47 13.53 -13.53 -22.61
C ASP A 47 12.44 -14.14 -21.70
N GLY A 48 11.22 -14.23 -22.26
CA GLY A 48 10.06 -14.79 -21.58
C GLY A 48 9.41 -13.90 -20.51
N TRP A 49 9.85 -12.64 -20.36
CA TRP A 49 9.27 -11.71 -19.40
C TRP A 49 9.19 -10.27 -19.95
N SER A 50 8.04 -9.64 -19.80
CA SER A 50 7.82 -8.24 -20.15
C SER A 50 7.39 -7.44 -18.93
N PRO A 51 7.96 -6.24 -18.70
CA PRO A 51 7.56 -5.37 -17.61
C PRO A 51 6.16 -4.79 -17.83
N ARG A 52 5.44 -4.49 -16.75
CA ARG A 52 4.12 -3.82 -16.80
C ARG A 52 4.21 -2.34 -17.17
N TYR A 53 5.36 -1.73 -16.94
CA TYR A 53 5.64 -0.33 -17.24
C TYR A 53 6.89 -0.22 -18.11
N PRO A 54 6.98 0.78 -19.01
CA PRO A 54 8.22 1.05 -19.75
C PRO A 54 9.41 1.24 -18.81
N ALA A 55 10.61 0.83 -19.23
CA ALA A 55 11.82 0.93 -18.41
C ALA A 55 12.14 2.37 -17.95
N HIS A 56 11.69 3.36 -18.69
CA HIS A 56 11.88 4.77 -18.40
C HIS A 56 10.65 5.44 -17.78
N ALA A 57 9.65 4.67 -17.33
CA ALA A 57 8.50 5.25 -16.63
C ALA A 57 8.96 5.96 -15.36
N PRO A 58 8.68 7.26 -15.19
CA PRO A 58 9.17 8.01 -14.04
C PRO A 58 8.33 7.70 -12.81
N PHE A 59 8.89 6.90 -11.89
CA PHE A 59 8.31 6.70 -10.58
C PHE A 59 9.02 7.60 -9.56
N HIS A 60 8.24 8.36 -8.81
CA HIS A 60 8.75 9.10 -7.66
C HIS A 60 8.98 8.17 -6.47
N GLU A 61 10.00 8.46 -5.65
CA GLU A 61 10.24 7.68 -4.44
C GLU A 61 9.12 7.90 -3.42
N THR A 62 8.54 6.82 -2.96
CA THR A 62 7.26 6.79 -2.23
C THR A 62 7.30 7.62 -0.94
N PHE A 63 8.25 7.37 -0.03
CA PHE A 63 8.27 8.07 1.26
C PHE A 63 8.64 9.56 1.13
N THR A 64 9.56 9.89 0.23
CA THR A 64 9.94 11.28 -0.04
C THR A 64 8.75 12.06 -0.59
N THR A 65 8.00 11.46 -1.51
CA THR A 65 6.80 12.08 -2.09
C THR A 65 5.70 12.24 -1.04
N LEU A 66 5.45 11.21 -0.22
CA LEU A 66 4.47 11.28 0.87
C LEU A 66 4.83 12.35 1.91
N ALA A 67 6.12 12.50 2.25
CA ALA A 67 6.58 13.56 3.16
C ALA A 67 6.35 14.96 2.56
N PHE A 68 6.62 15.15 1.26
CA PHE A 68 6.33 16.40 0.56
C PHE A 68 4.82 16.71 0.55
N MET A 69 3.97 15.71 0.25
CA MET A 69 2.52 15.85 0.27
C MET A 69 2.00 16.17 1.68
N ALA A 70 2.57 15.56 2.73
CA ALA A 70 2.24 15.85 4.12
C ALA A 70 2.44 17.33 4.46
N ALA A 71 3.52 17.95 3.97
CA ALA A 71 3.83 19.35 4.19
C ALA A 71 2.92 20.30 3.39
N CYS A 72 2.34 19.85 2.27
CA CYS A 72 1.50 20.64 1.38
C CYS A 72 0.00 20.57 1.70
N THR A 73 -0.45 19.65 2.57
CA THR A 73 -1.85 19.36 2.87
C THR A 73 -2.12 19.32 4.37
N ARG A 74 -3.40 19.32 4.76
CA ARG A 74 -3.80 19.38 6.18
C ARG A 74 -4.72 18.26 6.61
N THR A 75 -5.58 17.75 5.74
CA THR A 75 -6.70 16.85 6.08
C THR A 75 -6.68 15.55 5.28
N ILE A 76 -6.29 15.59 3.99
CA ILE A 76 -6.25 14.39 3.17
C ILE A 76 -5.27 13.38 3.76
N ARG A 77 -5.70 12.12 3.82
CA ARG A 77 -4.88 11.02 4.31
C ARG A 77 -3.92 10.56 3.21
N LEU A 78 -2.79 10.01 3.61
CA LEU A 78 -1.70 9.61 2.72
C LEU A 78 -1.49 8.10 2.79
N SER A 79 -1.26 7.47 1.63
CA SER A 79 -1.04 6.02 1.56
C SER A 79 0.03 5.69 0.53
N SER A 80 0.79 4.64 0.78
CA SER A 80 1.51 3.96 -0.30
C SER A 80 0.56 2.96 -0.98
N GLY A 81 0.53 2.94 -2.30
CA GLY A 81 -0.38 2.07 -3.06
C GLY A 81 0.32 1.21 -4.12
N VAL A 82 1.18 0.23 -3.83
CA VAL A 82 1.63 -0.23 -2.51
C VAL A 82 3.16 -0.23 -2.43
N LEU A 83 3.73 0.00 -1.24
CA LEU A 83 5.17 -0.14 -1.01
C LEU A 83 5.58 -1.61 -1.16
N ILE A 84 6.62 -1.89 -1.93
CA ILE A 84 7.13 -3.26 -2.09
C ILE A 84 8.01 -3.60 -0.90
N LEU A 85 7.36 -3.95 0.22
CA LEU A 85 7.99 -4.10 1.52
C LEU A 85 9.17 -5.08 1.55
N PRO A 86 9.12 -6.27 0.89
CA PRO A 86 10.24 -7.22 0.97
C PRO A 86 11.53 -6.77 0.27
N GLN A 87 11.47 -5.74 -0.56
CA GLN A 87 12.66 -5.14 -1.19
C GLN A 87 13.42 -4.18 -0.25
N ARG A 88 12.86 -3.89 0.93
CA ARG A 88 13.36 -2.84 1.83
C ARG A 88 13.84 -3.41 3.17
N GLN A 89 14.75 -2.69 3.80
CA GLN A 89 15.17 -2.96 5.17
C GLN A 89 14.07 -2.51 6.15
N THR A 90 13.59 -3.42 6.97
CA THR A 90 12.43 -3.20 7.86
C THR A 90 12.63 -2.03 8.82
N GLY A 91 13.81 -1.92 9.45
CA GLY A 91 14.10 -0.82 10.36
C GLY A 91 14.11 0.55 9.68
N VAL A 92 14.57 0.62 8.42
CA VAL A 92 14.54 1.86 7.62
C VAL A 92 13.10 2.23 7.29
N VAL A 93 12.28 1.26 6.85
CA VAL A 93 10.84 1.47 6.60
C VAL A 93 10.12 1.92 7.87
N ALA A 94 10.41 1.27 9.01
CA ALA A 94 9.81 1.66 10.29
C ALA A 94 10.08 3.13 10.63
N LYS A 95 11.32 3.59 10.40
CA LYS A 95 11.73 4.98 10.67
C LYS A 95 11.13 5.95 9.68
N GLN A 96 11.15 5.65 8.37
CA GLN A 96 10.58 6.50 7.33
C GLN A 96 9.06 6.65 7.50
N ALA A 97 8.35 5.55 7.77
CA ALA A 97 6.90 5.59 8.02
C ALA A 97 6.56 6.39 9.28
N ALA A 98 7.33 6.22 10.37
CA ALA A 98 7.15 7.01 11.59
C ALA A 98 7.34 8.51 11.33
N GLU A 99 8.33 8.88 10.51
CA GLU A 99 8.59 10.29 10.19
C GLU A 99 7.45 10.89 9.32
N VAL A 100 6.99 10.17 8.29
CA VAL A 100 5.86 10.64 7.48
C VAL A 100 4.58 10.74 8.33
N ASP A 101 4.37 9.80 9.25
CA ASP A 101 3.23 9.83 10.17
C ASP A 101 3.27 11.05 11.09
N LEU A 102 4.43 11.40 11.62
CA LEU A 102 4.64 12.61 12.42
C LEU A 102 4.41 13.89 11.60
N LEU A 103 5.03 13.99 10.43
CA LEU A 103 4.92 15.16 9.53
C LEU A 103 3.49 15.36 9.02
N SER A 104 2.75 14.29 8.84
CA SER A 104 1.34 14.31 8.43
C SER A 104 0.36 14.44 9.60
N GLU A 105 0.83 14.53 10.83
CA GLU A 105 -0.01 14.55 12.03
C GLU A 105 -0.91 13.32 12.20
N GLY A 106 -0.41 12.12 11.83
CA GLY A 106 -1.13 10.87 11.98
C GLY A 106 -2.08 10.55 10.83
N ARG A 107 -1.79 11.05 9.61
CA ARG A 107 -2.60 10.80 8.41
C ARG A 107 -2.07 9.67 7.52
N LEU A 108 -0.97 9.01 7.93
CA LEU A 108 -0.36 7.95 7.13
C LEU A 108 -1.11 6.61 7.30
N ARG A 109 -1.31 5.92 6.18
CA ARG A 109 -1.62 4.50 6.06
C ARG A 109 -0.53 3.84 5.22
N LEU A 110 0.03 2.72 5.68
CA LEU A 110 1.05 2.01 4.94
C LEU A 110 0.43 0.87 4.14
N GLY A 111 0.19 1.09 2.85
CA GLY A 111 -0.17 0.05 1.91
C GLY A 111 1.07 -0.73 1.47
N VAL A 112 1.08 -2.06 1.63
CA VAL A 112 2.24 -2.90 1.32
C VAL A 112 1.89 -4.05 0.39
N GLY A 113 2.84 -4.38 -0.49
CA GLY A 113 2.73 -5.51 -1.42
C GLY A 113 4.02 -6.32 -1.50
N VAL A 114 3.96 -7.44 -2.22
CA VAL A 114 5.14 -8.27 -2.51
C VAL A 114 5.73 -7.98 -3.89
N GLY A 115 5.11 -7.13 -4.69
CA GLY A 115 5.55 -6.78 -6.03
C GLY A 115 5.40 -7.90 -7.06
N TRP A 116 5.56 -7.52 -8.32
CA TRP A 116 5.48 -8.39 -9.50
C TRP A 116 6.80 -8.43 -10.29
N ASN A 117 7.71 -7.45 -10.07
CA ASN A 117 8.93 -7.26 -10.83
C ASN A 117 10.11 -7.99 -10.17
N HIS A 118 10.38 -9.22 -10.61
CA HIS A 118 11.50 -10.02 -10.08
C HIS A 118 12.88 -9.43 -10.43
N VAL A 119 12.97 -8.67 -11.54
CA VAL A 119 14.21 -8.00 -11.97
C VAL A 119 14.63 -6.92 -10.97
N GLU A 120 13.66 -6.21 -10.42
CA GLU A 120 13.88 -5.22 -9.38
C GLU A 120 14.38 -5.87 -8.07
N TYR A 121 13.84 -7.05 -7.71
CA TYR A 121 14.34 -7.85 -6.58
C TYR A 121 15.81 -8.23 -6.77
N GLU A 122 16.16 -8.72 -7.96
CA GLU A 122 17.54 -9.07 -8.31
C GLU A 122 18.48 -7.86 -8.18
N ALA A 123 18.10 -6.72 -8.76
CA ALA A 123 18.88 -5.49 -8.72
C ALA A 123 19.06 -4.94 -7.29
N LEU A 124 18.10 -5.17 -6.40
CA LEU A 124 18.15 -4.78 -4.98
C LEU A 124 18.82 -5.84 -4.09
N GLY A 125 19.29 -6.96 -4.65
CA GLY A 125 19.89 -8.06 -3.87
C GLY A 125 18.88 -8.77 -2.95
N CYS A 126 17.60 -8.78 -3.30
CA CYS A 126 16.55 -9.37 -2.50
C CYS A 126 16.09 -10.72 -3.07
N ASP A 127 15.80 -11.66 -2.19
CA ASP A 127 15.32 -12.99 -2.60
C ASP A 127 13.83 -12.94 -2.97
N TRP A 128 13.55 -13.19 -4.25
CA TRP A 128 12.21 -13.27 -4.80
C TRP A 128 11.39 -14.41 -4.20
N SER A 129 12.01 -15.56 -3.93
CA SER A 129 11.32 -16.78 -3.50
C SER A 129 10.70 -16.65 -2.10
N THR A 130 11.34 -15.88 -1.22
CA THR A 130 10.95 -15.73 0.18
C THR A 130 10.09 -14.49 0.44
N ARG A 131 9.79 -13.66 -0.58
CA ARG A 131 9.12 -12.35 -0.43
C ARG A 131 7.83 -12.38 0.39
N GLY A 132 7.01 -13.42 0.24
CA GLY A 132 5.76 -13.55 0.99
C GLY A 132 5.97 -13.83 2.47
N ALA A 133 6.90 -14.73 2.80
CA ALA A 133 7.24 -15.05 4.18
C ALA A 133 7.94 -13.87 4.87
N LYS A 134 8.87 -13.21 4.15
CA LYS A 134 9.57 -12.02 4.64
C LYS A 134 8.58 -10.89 4.94
N GLN A 135 7.61 -10.62 4.05
CA GLN A 135 6.58 -9.60 4.29
C GLN A 135 5.77 -9.88 5.56
N GLY A 136 5.40 -11.13 5.82
CA GLY A 136 4.67 -11.48 7.04
C GLY A 136 5.44 -11.10 8.30
N GLU A 137 6.70 -11.52 8.39
CA GLU A 137 7.57 -11.20 9.53
C GLU A 137 7.85 -9.69 9.62
N GLN A 138 8.04 -9.02 8.47
CA GLN A 138 8.22 -7.56 8.43
C GLN A 138 7.03 -6.80 9.06
N ILE A 139 5.79 -7.20 8.75
CA ILE A 139 4.59 -6.56 9.31
C ILE A 139 4.55 -6.69 10.84
N GLU A 140 4.85 -7.86 11.36
CA GLU A 140 4.91 -8.10 12.81
C GLU A 140 6.02 -7.26 13.47
N VAL A 141 7.20 -7.21 12.85
CA VAL A 141 8.34 -6.40 13.35
C VAL A 141 8.03 -4.91 13.29
N LEU A 142 7.42 -4.41 12.21
CA LEU A 142 7.01 -3.00 12.09
C LEU A 142 6.06 -2.60 13.22
N ARG A 143 5.04 -3.43 13.49
CA ARG A 143 4.09 -3.15 14.58
C ARG A 143 4.78 -3.06 15.93
N ARG A 144 5.69 -3.98 16.23
CA ARG A 144 6.47 -3.97 17.46
C ARG A 144 7.35 -2.72 17.58
N LEU A 145 8.08 -2.36 16.50
CA LEU A 145 8.93 -1.16 16.48
C LEU A 145 8.16 0.15 16.69
N TRP A 146 6.85 0.18 16.36
CA TRP A 146 6.01 1.38 16.56
C TRP A 146 5.29 1.40 17.91
N THR A 147 5.19 0.28 18.61
CA THR A 147 4.36 0.17 19.84
C THR A 147 5.17 -0.11 21.09
N GLU A 148 6.28 -0.83 20.98
CA GLU A 148 7.16 -1.19 22.09
C GLU A 148 8.31 -0.17 22.24
N ASP A 149 8.76 0.09 23.47
CA ASP A 149 9.86 1.03 23.71
C ASP A 149 11.22 0.43 23.31
N ILE A 150 11.42 -0.85 23.59
CA ILE A 150 12.63 -1.59 23.21
C ILE A 150 12.20 -2.92 22.60
N VAL A 151 12.73 -3.21 21.41
CA VAL A 151 12.38 -4.40 20.62
C VAL A 151 13.57 -5.32 20.47
N SER A 152 13.38 -6.59 20.79
CA SER A 152 14.27 -7.68 20.41
C SER A 152 13.50 -8.70 19.60
N VAL A 153 14.04 -9.10 18.44
CA VAL A 153 13.45 -10.08 17.51
C VAL A 153 14.50 -11.11 17.16
N ASN A 154 14.16 -12.37 17.25
CA ASN A 154 14.95 -13.49 16.70
C ASN A 154 14.02 -14.28 15.75
N GLY A 155 13.95 -13.82 14.51
CA GLY A 155 13.11 -14.37 13.46
C GLY A 155 13.91 -15.03 12.35
N ARG A 156 13.24 -15.42 11.28
CA ARG A 156 13.88 -15.99 10.10
C ARG A 156 14.63 -14.91 9.28
N PHE A 157 14.12 -13.69 9.26
CA PHE A 157 14.62 -12.59 8.43
C PHE A 157 15.15 -11.41 9.26
N HIS A 158 14.92 -11.42 10.58
CA HIS A 158 15.31 -10.34 11.49
C HIS A 158 15.98 -10.91 12.74
N ASP A 159 17.13 -10.36 13.07
CA ASP A 159 17.79 -10.55 14.36
C ASP A 159 18.11 -9.15 14.93
N TYR A 160 17.20 -8.65 15.78
CA TYR A 160 17.34 -7.36 16.45
C TYR A 160 17.54 -7.57 17.94
N ARG A 161 18.45 -6.80 18.53
CA ARG A 161 18.72 -6.82 19.98
C ARG A 161 18.59 -5.41 20.54
N GLU A 162 17.59 -5.23 21.40
CA GLU A 162 17.36 -4.01 22.17
C GLU A 162 17.40 -2.71 21.32
N VAL A 163 16.65 -2.71 20.20
CA VAL A 163 16.54 -1.55 19.31
C VAL A 163 15.27 -0.76 19.59
N THR A 164 15.27 0.53 19.25
CA THR A 164 14.11 1.41 19.38
C THR A 164 13.97 2.35 18.18
N ILE A 165 12.78 2.85 17.92
CA ILE A 165 12.48 3.91 16.94
C ILE A 165 12.14 5.19 17.69
N VAL A 166 13.01 6.20 17.60
CA VAL A 166 12.83 7.52 18.23
C VAL A 166 13.01 8.63 17.19
N PRO A 167 12.07 9.59 17.06
CA PRO A 167 10.77 9.60 17.73
C PRO A 167 9.86 8.46 17.21
N PRO A 168 8.93 7.97 18.05
CA PRO A 168 7.92 7.01 17.63
C PRO A 168 6.88 7.71 16.74
N PRO A 169 6.11 6.96 15.92
CA PRO A 169 5.01 7.53 15.16
C PRO A 169 3.90 8.07 16.08
N ARG A 170 3.05 8.93 15.53
CA ARG A 170 1.85 9.43 16.22
C ARG A 170 0.79 8.34 16.36
N GLN A 171 0.58 7.54 15.30
CA GLN A 171 -0.26 6.35 15.29
C GLN A 171 0.55 5.13 15.79
N ARG A 172 0.05 4.43 16.81
CA ARG A 172 0.78 3.33 17.43
C ARG A 172 -0.11 2.07 17.51
N PRO A 173 -0.09 1.22 16.48
CA PRO A 173 0.72 1.26 15.27
C PRO A 173 0.12 2.10 14.14
N ILE A 174 0.94 2.44 13.12
CA ILE A 174 0.47 2.92 11.82
C ILE A 174 -0.36 1.82 11.16
N PRO A 175 -1.55 2.12 10.58
CA PRO A 175 -2.35 1.12 9.89
C PRO A 175 -1.62 0.54 8.68
N ILE A 176 -1.63 -0.80 8.55
CA ILE A 176 -1.00 -1.54 7.46
C ILE A 176 -2.08 -2.22 6.61
N TRP A 177 -2.08 -1.91 5.31
CA TRP A 177 -2.98 -2.49 4.33
C TRP A 177 -2.22 -3.35 3.32
N LEU A 178 -2.79 -4.50 2.90
CA LEU A 178 -2.13 -5.41 1.97
C LEU A 178 -2.79 -5.37 0.59
N GLY A 179 -1.96 -5.11 -0.44
CA GLY A 179 -2.37 -5.16 -1.84
C GLY A 179 -2.13 -6.52 -2.48
N GLY A 180 -3.11 -6.96 -3.29
CA GLY A 180 -3.04 -8.14 -4.12
C GLY A 180 -4.17 -9.15 -3.90
N SER A 181 -4.35 -10.05 -4.89
CA SER A 181 -5.52 -10.95 -4.97
C SER A 181 -5.16 -12.43 -4.96
N ALA A 182 -3.86 -12.77 -4.89
CA ALA A 182 -3.44 -14.17 -4.79
C ALA A 182 -3.81 -14.76 -3.41
N ARG A 183 -4.20 -16.03 -3.37
CA ARG A 183 -4.62 -16.71 -2.14
C ARG A 183 -3.68 -16.48 -0.94
N PRO A 184 -2.33 -16.60 -1.05
CA PRO A 184 -1.45 -16.34 0.08
C PRO A 184 -1.45 -14.88 0.57
N VAL A 185 -1.80 -13.91 -0.30
CA VAL A 185 -1.96 -12.50 0.08
C VAL A 185 -3.26 -12.31 0.85
N ILE A 186 -4.36 -12.89 0.36
CA ILE A 186 -5.68 -12.87 1.02
C ILE A 186 -5.57 -13.42 2.45
N ASP A 187 -4.97 -14.62 2.61
CA ASP A 187 -4.77 -15.26 3.91
C ASP A 187 -3.91 -14.40 4.87
N ARG A 188 -2.87 -13.73 4.31
CA ARG A 188 -2.00 -12.83 5.09
C ARG A 188 -2.73 -11.55 5.47
N ALA A 189 -3.50 -10.96 4.55
CA ALA A 189 -4.29 -9.76 4.83
C ALA A 189 -5.31 -10.04 5.93
N ALA A 190 -6.05 -11.12 5.82
CA ALA A 190 -7.02 -11.53 6.83
C ALA A 190 -6.40 -11.71 8.23
N ARG A 191 -5.17 -12.22 8.30
CA ARG A 191 -4.49 -12.50 9.57
C ARG A 191 -3.77 -11.29 10.16
N LEU A 192 -3.09 -10.48 9.33
CA LEU A 192 -2.11 -9.49 9.80
C LEU A 192 -2.47 -8.03 9.49
N ALA A 193 -3.36 -7.75 8.53
CA ALA A 193 -3.58 -6.38 8.06
C ALA A 193 -4.75 -5.67 8.73
N ASP A 194 -4.74 -4.35 8.65
CA ASP A 194 -5.88 -3.49 9.02
C ASP A 194 -6.82 -3.26 7.82
N GLY A 195 -6.37 -3.62 6.61
CA GLY A 195 -7.16 -3.57 5.40
C GLY A 195 -6.58 -4.41 4.26
N TRP A 196 -7.43 -4.67 3.27
CA TRP A 196 -7.10 -5.41 2.05
C TRP A 196 -7.46 -4.59 0.82
N MET A 197 -6.55 -4.57 -0.15
CA MET A 197 -6.64 -3.83 -1.41
C MET A 197 -6.64 -4.83 -2.57
N PRO A 198 -7.78 -5.45 -2.91
CA PRO A 198 -7.89 -6.35 -4.06
C PRO A 198 -7.75 -5.57 -5.37
N ILE A 199 -6.94 -6.10 -6.29
CA ILE A 199 -6.81 -5.58 -7.66
C ILE A 199 -7.71 -6.43 -8.55
N LEU A 200 -9.02 -6.29 -8.38
CA LEU A 200 -10.06 -7.09 -9.05
C LEU A 200 -11.22 -6.19 -9.47
N ALA A 201 -12.03 -6.68 -10.41
CA ALA A 201 -13.34 -6.10 -10.72
C ALA A 201 -14.42 -6.65 -9.76
N PRO A 202 -15.58 -5.98 -9.63
CA PRO A 202 -16.71 -6.45 -8.82
C PRO A 202 -17.56 -7.48 -9.58
N ASP A 203 -16.90 -8.49 -10.13
CA ASP A 203 -17.46 -9.61 -10.88
C ASP A 203 -17.38 -10.91 -10.08
N ASP A 204 -17.58 -12.05 -10.74
CA ASP A 204 -17.51 -13.36 -10.10
C ASP A 204 -16.13 -13.65 -9.48
N ASP A 205 -15.03 -13.12 -10.05
CA ASP A 205 -13.69 -13.30 -9.48
C ASP A 205 -13.53 -12.46 -8.22
N GLY A 206 -14.01 -11.21 -8.22
CA GLY A 206 -14.05 -10.36 -7.05
C GLY A 206 -14.90 -10.93 -5.94
N GLN A 207 -16.07 -11.48 -6.26
CA GLN A 207 -16.94 -12.12 -5.28
C GLN A 207 -16.28 -13.36 -4.68
N ARG A 208 -15.69 -14.24 -5.48
CA ARG A 208 -14.95 -15.41 -4.99
C ARG A 208 -13.77 -15.04 -4.08
N ALA A 209 -13.05 -13.97 -4.44
CA ALA A 209 -11.95 -13.50 -3.62
C ALA A 209 -12.43 -12.94 -2.26
N LEU A 210 -13.59 -12.28 -2.23
CA LEU A 210 -14.23 -11.81 -0.99
C LEU A 210 -14.69 -13.00 -0.12
N GLU A 211 -15.28 -14.03 -0.71
CA GLU A 211 -15.66 -15.24 0.01
C GLU A 211 -14.44 -15.92 0.64
N MET A 212 -13.33 -16.04 -0.12
CA MET A 212 -12.07 -16.54 0.42
C MET A 212 -11.53 -15.67 1.54
N PHE A 213 -11.62 -14.34 1.40
CA PHE A 213 -11.17 -13.41 2.43
C PHE A 213 -11.98 -13.53 3.72
N HIS A 214 -13.32 -13.65 3.62
CA HIS A 214 -14.19 -13.85 4.78
C HIS A 214 -13.88 -15.15 5.49
N GLY A 215 -13.70 -16.27 4.75
CA GLY A 215 -13.31 -17.55 5.35
C GLY A 215 -11.92 -17.51 6.02
N SER A 216 -10.98 -16.72 5.45
CA SER A 216 -9.66 -16.51 6.06
C SER A 216 -9.74 -15.66 7.33
N LEU A 217 -10.64 -14.65 7.39
CA LEU A 217 -10.89 -13.85 8.60
C LEU A 217 -11.45 -14.74 9.72
N GLU A 218 -12.46 -15.55 9.43
CA GLU A 218 -13.04 -16.49 10.40
C GLU A 218 -11.98 -17.45 10.94
N SER A 219 -11.14 -17.99 10.05
CA SER A 219 -10.04 -18.89 10.42
C SER A 219 -8.99 -18.20 11.30
N ALA A 220 -8.83 -16.88 11.15
CA ALA A 220 -7.94 -16.04 11.96
C ALA A 220 -8.61 -15.51 13.24
N GLY A 221 -9.88 -15.85 13.50
CA GLY A 221 -10.65 -15.35 14.65
C GLY A 221 -10.98 -13.86 14.57
N ARG A 222 -10.98 -13.28 13.37
CA ARG A 222 -11.26 -11.85 13.12
C ARG A 222 -12.61 -11.66 12.44
N LYS A 223 -13.19 -10.48 12.61
CA LYS A 223 -14.45 -10.09 11.98
C LYS A 223 -14.21 -9.19 10.78
N ARG A 224 -15.17 -9.14 9.85
CA ARG A 224 -15.13 -8.23 8.71
C ARG A 224 -14.96 -6.75 9.13
N ALA A 225 -15.57 -6.37 10.25
CA ALA A 225 -15.46 -5.00 10.78
C ALA A 225 -14.07 -4.61 11.26
N ASP A 226 -13.18 -5.59 11.48
CA ASP A 226 -11.80 -5.36 11.94
C ASP A 226 -10.83 -5.05 10.79
N VAL A 227 -11.26 -5.25 9.52
CA VAL A 227 -10.39 -5.15 8.35
C VAL A 227 -11.12 -4.43 7.21
N GLY A 228 -10.60 -3.26 6.81
CA GLY A 228 -11.16 -2.50 5.71
C GLY A 228 -10.94 -3.17 4.34
N ILE A 229 -11.77 -2.82 3.36
CA ILE A 229 -11.61 -3.24 1.96
C ILE A 229 -11.58 -2.00 1.07
N GLU A 230 -10.56 -1.92 0.21
CA GLU A 230 -10.41 -0.87 -0.79
C GLU A 230 -10.45 -1.45 -2.19
N ALA A 231 -11.48 -1.10 -2.93
CA ALA A 231 -11.67 -1.48 -4.31
C ALA A 231 -10.79 -0.64 -5.27
N TRP A 232 -10.43 -1.22 -6.42
CA TRP A 232 -9.83 -0.49 -7.52
C TRP A 232 -10.88 -0.17 -8.57
N LEU A 233 -11.00 1.11 -8.93
CA LEU A 233 -11.87 1.57 -10.00
C LEU A 233 -11.02 2.13 -11.13
N ARG A 234 -11.01 1.45 -12.27
CA ARG A 234 -10.42 2.01 -13.49
C ARG A 234 -11.27 3.17 -13.96
N PHE A 235 -10.63 4.32 -14.08
CA PHE A 235 -11.22 5.47 -14.72
C PHE A 235 -11.10 5.32 -16.24
N HIS A 236 -12.24 5.34 -16.93
CA HIS A 236 -12.31 5.41 -18.39
C HIS A 236 -13.02 6.70 -18.75
N GLU A 237 -12.29 7.67 -19.33
CA GLU A 237 -12.83 8.98 -19.68
C GLU A 237 -14.05 8.88 -20.60
N ASP A 238 -14.08 7.85 -21.45
CA ASP A 238 -15.12 7.65 -22.46
C ASP A 238 -16.35 6.88 -21.97
N ASP A 239 -16.34 6.33 -20.74
CA ASP A 239 -17.44 5.52 -20.19
C ASP A 239 -17.70 5.80 -18.71
N PRO A 240 -18.33 6.96 -18.37
CA PRO A 240 -18.70 7.28 -17.00
C PRO A 240 -19.65 6.26 -16.36
N ASP A 241 -20.48 5.60 -17.15
CA ASP A 241 -21.45 4.61 -16.65
C ASP A 241 -20.75 3.32 -16.21
N ALA A 242 -19.68 2.92 -16.88
CA ALA A 242 -18.92 1.72 -16.52
C ALA A 242 -18.28 1.84 -15.13
N TRP A 243 -17.62 2.95 -14.82
CA TRP A 243 -17.01 3.14 -13.50
C TRP A 243 -18.04 3.41 -12.40
N ALA A 244 -19.15 4.09 -12.71
CA ALA A 244 -20.26 4.24 -11.76
C ALA A 244 -20.87 2.86 -11.41
N LYS A 245 -21.04 2.00 -12.40
CA LYS A 245 -21.52 0.62 -12.23
C LYS A 245 -20.53 -0.22 -11.41
N ALA A 246 -19.23 -0.10 -11.68
CA ALA A 246 -18.18 -0.79 -10.92
C ALA A 246 -18.14 -0.31 -9.45
N ALA A 247 -18.26 0.99 -9.22
CA ALA A 247 -18.34 1.58 -7.88
C ALA A 247 -19.56 1.06 -7.09
N GLU A 248 -20.72 1.02 -7.76
CA GLU A 248 -21.95 0.47 -7.14
C GLU A 248 -21.82 -1.05 -6.89
N GLY A 249 -21.16 -1.79 -7.78
CA GLY A 249 -20.86 -3.21 -7.58
C GLY A 249 -20.03 -3.42 -6.31
N TRP A 250 -18.92 -2.72 -6.17
CA TRP A 250 -18.08 -2.80 -4.98
C TRP A 250 -18.78 -2.31 -3.71
N ARG A 251 -19.61 -1.27 -3.81
CA ARG A 251 -20.41 -0.80 -2.68
C ARG A 251 -21.36 -1.90 -2.17
N LYS A 252 -21.99 -2.64 -3.08
CA LYS A 252 -22.86 -3.78 -2.74
C LYS A 252 -22.08 -4.94 -2.13
N LEU A 253 -20.84 -5.16 -2.57
CA LEU A 253 -19.92 -6.13 -2.02
C LEU A 253 -19.29 -5.70 -0.68
N GLY A 254 -19.60 -4.50 -0.19
CA GLY A 254 -19.21 -4.01 1.13
C GLY A 254 -17.80 -3.41 1.18
N ALA A 255 -17.27 -2.85 0.07
CA ALA A 255 -16.04 -2.09 0.11
C ALA A 255 -16.22 -0.78 0.90
N ASP A 256 -15.22 -0.44 1.71
CA ASP A 256 -15.20 0.77 2.54
C ASP A 256 -14.66 1.96 1.74
N TYR A 257 -13.69 1.69 0.86
CA TYR A 257 -13.02 2.67 0.00
C TYR A 257 -13.02 2.21 -1.46
N ALA A 258 -12.88 3.18 -2.35
CA ALA A 258 -12.63 2.94 -3.77
C ALA A 258 -11.54 3.90 -4.26
N MET A 259 -10.46 3.35 -4.81
CA MET A 259 -9.36 4.09 -5.38
C MET A 259 -9.59 4.29 -6.88
N LEU A 260 -9.60 5.55 -7.33
CA LEU A 260 -9.65 5.95 -8.73
C LEU A 260 -8.24 5.93 -9.33
N TYR A 261 -8.09 5.22 -10.44
CA TYR A 261 -6.79 4.96 -11.06
C TYR A 261 -6.86 5.04 -12.59
#